data_f6ebc8ef21009e7dded1b6182c76629d
#
_entry.id   f6ebc8ef21009e7dded1b6182c76629d
#
_cell.length_a   1.000
_cell.length_b   1.000
_cell.length_c   1.000
_cell.angle_alpha   90.00
_cell.angle_beta   90.00
_cell.angle_gamma   90.00
#
_symmetry.space_group_name_H-M   'P 1'
#
loop_
_entity.id
_entity.type
_entity.pdbx_description
1 polymer ?
#
loop_
_entity_poly.entity_id
_entity_poly.type
_entity_poly.pdbx_seq_one_letter_code
_entity_poly.pdbx_strand_id
1 'polypeptide(L)'
;TYGKYVRSNRQELTQYAVVADYIKSSDSKEAPRHYIDADLYDNFPFDSLSGSLVDLESNYGKDVVGKWGYGPWAIDETCSRVIYMLKNKRWDEAIFHMSTLGHYISDIHVPLHVVENYNGQLTGNDGIHFRWESRMVDEHVKSIRPTGPLPLVSGSVVDFSMNIVRESYVTMQQILNADTKARKLLSSSEQQQLNSYDILPFEGPYLQSLYDQTADLVQDRIEMAVL
;
A
#
# COMPACT_ATOMS: atom_id res chain seq x y z
N THR A 1 -24.15 2.85 18.40
CA THR A 1 -22.76 2.30 18.45
C THR A 1 -22.01 2.74 17.21
N TYR A 2 -20.71 2.98 17.32
CA TYR A 2 -19.82 3.34 16.19
C TYR A 2 -19.98 2.39 14.99
N GLY A 3 -19.97 1.07 15.21
CA GLY A 3 -20.10 0.10 14.14
C GLY A 3 -21.44 0.16 13.37
N LYS A 4 -22.52 0.63 13.98
CA LYS A 4 -23.77 0.88 13.23
C LYS A 4 -23.63 2.08 12.33
N TYR A 5 -23.01 3.15 12.81
CA TYR A 5 -22.76 4.38 12.04
C TYR A 5 -21.83 4.09 10.84
N VAL A 6 -20.70 3.42 11.07
CA VAL A 6 -19.78 3.02 10.00
C VAL A 6 -20.49 2.20 8.92
N ARG A 7 -21.28 1.18 9.31
CA ARG A 7 -22.05 0.37 8.35
C ARG A 7 -23.08 1.16 7.55
N SER A 8 -23.72 2.18 8.17
CA SER A 8 -24.69 3.01 7.44
C SER A 8 -24.06 3.99 6.45
N ASN A 9 -22.78 4.30 6.62
CA ASN A 9 -22.01 5.22 5.76
C ASN A 9 -20.99 4.49 4.87
N ARG A 10 -21.22 3.20 4.59
CA ARG A 10 -20.25 2.42 3.79
C ARG A 10 -20.06 2.96 2.38
N GLN A 11 -21.07 3.62 1.81
CA GLN A 11 -20.98 4.19 0.47
C GLN A 11 -20.01 5.39 0.46
N GLU A 12 -20.12 6.27 1.45
CA GLU A 12 -19.20 7.39 1.64
C GLU A 12 -17.78 6.91 1.90
N LEU A 13 -17.61 5.89 2.75
CA LEU A 13 -16.28 5.27 3.00
C LEU A 13 -15.66 4.78 1.68
N THR A 14 -16.43 4.09 0.84
CA THR A 14 -15.94 3.61 -0.45
C THR A 14 -15.58 4.76 -1.40
N GLN A 15 -16.40 5.82 -1.43
CA GLN A 15 -16.15 7.00 -2.28
C GLN A 15 -14.89 7.76 -1.83
N TYR A 16 -14.66 7.87 -0.53
CA TYR A 16 -13.50 8.57 0.01
C TYR A 16 -12.20 7.74 -0.03
N ALA A 17 -12.28 6.43 -0.24
CA ALA A 17 -11.12 5.55 -0.23
C ALA A 17 -10.05 5.93 -1.26
N VAL A 18 -10.44 6.53 -2.38
CA VAL A 18 -9.53 6.96 -3.46
C VAL A 18 -9.16 8.45 -3.40
N VAL A 19 -9.68 9.19 -2.41
CA VAL A 19 -9.48 10.66 -2.36
C VAL A 19 -8.04 11.03 -2.07
N ALA A 20 -7.33 10.25 -1.25
CA ALA A 20 -5.91 10.46 -0.96
C ALA A 20 -5.07 10.43 -2.24
N ASP A 21 -5.35 9.50 -3.17
CA ASP A 21 -4.70 9.43 -4.49
C ASP A 21 -4.97 10.66 -5.37
N TYR A 22 -6.18 11.21 -5.31
CA TYR A 22 -6.47 12.46 -6.03
C TYR A 22 -5.73 13.64 -5.41
N ILE A 23 -5.62 13.70 -4.09
CA ILE A 23 -4.91 14.78 -3.39
C ILE A 23 -3.43 14.75 -3.73
N LYS A 24 -2.78 13.57 -3.77
CA LYS A 24 -1.34 13.45 -4.07
C LYS A 24 -0.95 13.99 -5.46
N SER A 25 -1.90 14.05 -6.40
CA SER A 25 -1.66 14.64 -7.72
C SER A 25 -1.58 16.17 -7.70
N SER A 26 -2.09 16.81 -6.66
CA SER A 26 -2.15 18.27 -6.49
C SER A 26 -1.36 18.81 -5.29
N ASP A 27 -1.08 17.95 -4.29
CA ASP A 27 -0.30 18.29 -3.09
C ASP A 27 0.88 17.32 -2.94
N SER A 28 2.08 17.83 -3.16
CA SER A 28 3.32 17.06 -3.04
C SER A 28 3.60 16.54 -1.63
N LYS A 29 2.92 17.05 -0.60
CA LYS A 29 3.03 16.57 0.78
C LYS A 29 2.20 15.31 1.04
N GLU A 30 1.25 15.00 0.17
CA GLU A 30 0.41 13.83 0.28
C GLU A 30 1.15 12.55 -0.18
N ALA A 31 1.86 12.61 -1.29
CA ALA A 31 2.53 11.45 -1.86
C ALA A 31 3.38 10.63 -0.87
N PRO A 32 4.23 11.24 0.00
CA PRO A 32 5.05 10.50 0.95
C PRO A 32 4.27 9.76 2.06
N ARG A 33 2.99 10.00 2.18
CA ARG A 33 2.10 9.36 3.16
C ARG A 33 1.68 7.96 2.73
N HIS A 34 1.79 7.65 1.44
CA HIS A 34 1.34 6.42 0.81
C HIS A 34 2.37 5.30 0.83
N TYR A 35 3.62 5.58 1.18
CA TYR A 35 4.70 4.61 1.07
C TYR A 35 5.80 4.84 2.11
N ILE A 36 6.73 3.91 2.16
CA ILE A 36 7.99 4.04 2.86
C ILE A 36 9.05 3.21 2.12
N ASP A 37 10.10 3.84 1.63
CA ASP A 37 11.30 3.16 1.12
C ASP A 37 12.15 2.72 2.31
N ALA A 38 11.69 1.68 3.04
CA ALA A 38 12.23 1.28 4.33
C ALA A 38 13.71 0.90 4.25
N ASP A 39 14.11 0.33 3.12
CA ASP A 39 15.48 -0.08 2.80
C ASP A 39 16.45 1.09 2.52
N LEU A 40 15.93 2.31 2.32
CA LEU A 40 16.75 3.52 2.30
C LEU A 40 17.02 4.08 3.70
N TYR A 41 16.13 3.80 4.66
CA TYR A 41 16.28 4.26 6.04
C TYR A 41 17.16 3.35 6.89
N ASP A 42 16.95 2.04 6.80
CA ASP A 42 17.62 1.04 7.65
C ASP A 42 17.70 -0.32 6.97
N ASN A 43 18.58 -1.17 7.46
CA ASN A 43 18.64 -2.57 7.04
C ASN A 43 17.48 -3.35 7.67
N PHE A 44 16.95 -4.36 6.94
CA PHE A 44 15.98 -5.28 7.52
C PHE A 44 16.54 -5.93 8.80
N PRO A 45 15.77 -6.01 9.89
CA PRO A 45 14.32 -5.82 10.01
C PRO A 45 13.87 -4.39 10.38
N PHE A 46 14.64 -3.35 10.10
CA PHE A 46 14.27 -1.94 10.29
C PHE A 46 14.05 -1.57 11.77
N ASP A 47 14.89 -2.08 12.66
CA ASP A 47 14.71 -1.93 14.11
C ASP A 47 14.90 -0.47 14.60
N SER A 48 15.61 0.36 13.82
CA SER A 48 15.78 1.78 14.13
C SER A 48 14.55 2.63 13.79
N LEU A 49 13.60 2.09 13.00
CA LEU A 49 12.39 2.79 12.56
C LEU A 49 11.26 2.65 13.59
N SER A 50 11.30 3.48 14.60
CA SER A 50 10.31 3.55 15.67
C SER A 50 10.15 5.00 16.18
N GLY A 51 9.24 5.21 17.11
CA GLY A 51 9.04 6.53 17.72
C GLY A 51 8.14 7.45 16.92
N SER A 52 8.32 8.76 17.10
CA SER A 52 7.46 9.76 16.45
C SER A 52 8.00 10.21 15.08
N LEU A 53 7.14 10.84 14.28
CA LEU A 53 7.57 11.48 13.01
C LEU A 53 8.64 12.56 13.27
N VAL A 54 8.56 13.25 14.42
CA VAL A 54 9.56 14.26 14.80
C VAL A 54 10.93 13.61 15.02
N ASP A 55 10.97 12.42 15.62
CA ASP A 55 12.22 11.67 15.80
C ASP A 55 12.78 11.23 14.45
N LEU A 56 11.94 10.73 13.56
CA LEU A 56 12.33 10.35 12.19
C LEU A 56 12.92 11.55 11.43
N GLU A 57 12.21 12.68 11.44
CA GLU A 57 12.68 13.93 10.80
C GLU A 57 13.97 14.46 11.42
N SER A 58 14.16 14.29 12.72
CA SER A 58 15.38 14.73 13.42
C SER A 58 16.58 13.86 13.04
N ASN A 59 16.37 12.57 12.81
CA ASN A 59 17.43 11.62 12.47
C ASN A 59 17.83 11.70 10.99
N TYR A 60 16.88 11.89 10.08
CA TYR A 60 17.14 11.81 8.64
C TYR A 60 16.97 13.14 7.90
N GLY A 61 16.30 14.11 8.50
CA GLY A 61 15.95 15.40 7.87
C GLY A 61 14.62 15.36 7.12
N LYS A 62 13.89 16.48 7.17
CA LYS A 62 12.53 16.58 6.59
C LYS A 62 12.48 16.32 5.09
N ASP A 63 13.48 16.80 4.36
CA ASP A 63 13.54 16.63 2.90
C ASP A 63 13.76 15.16 2.52
N VAL A 64 14.56 14.43 3.29
CA VAL A 64 14.79 13.00 3.11
C VAL A 64 13.54 12.21 3.44
N VAL A 65 12.90 12.49 4.58
CA VAL A 65 11.64 11.85 4.98
C VAL A 65 10.54 12.11 3.96
N GLY A 66 10.44 13.35 3.44
CA GLY A 66 9.49 13.69 2.38
C GLY A 66 9.78 13.00 1.03
N LYS A 67 11.01 12.51 0.81
CA LYS A 67 11.39 11.79 -0.41
C LYS A 67 11.27 10.26 -0.26
N TRP A 68 11.64 9.72 0.91
CA TRP A 68 11.63 8.27 1.15
C TRP A 68 10.31 7.75 1.72
N GLY A 69 9.37 8.67 2.00
CA GLY A 69 8.06 8.33 2.52
C GLY A 69 8.03 8.04 4.03
N TYR A 70 6.83 8.13 4.61
CA TYR A 70 6.60 7.94 6.05
C TYR A 70 5.23 7.33 6.34
N GLY A 71 4.74 6.42 5.52
CA GLY A 71 3.43 5.77 5.62
C GLY A 71 3.03 5.34 7.03
N PRO A 72 3.87 4.63 7.82
CA PRO A 72 3.55 4.24 9.19
C PRO A 72 3.19 5.40 10.12
N TRP A 73 3.86 6.53 9.99
CA TRP A 73 3.57 7.74 10.79
C TRP A 73 2.35 8.49 10.25
N ALA A 74 2.11 8.45 8.95
CA ALA A 74 0.87 8.98 8.35
C ALA A 74 -0.36 8.21 8.84
N ILE A 75 -0.25 6.90 9.03
CA ILE A 75 -1.28 6.05 9.64
C ILE A 75 -1.53 6.47 11.09
N ASP A 76 -0.49 6.65 11.90
CA ASP A 76 -0.61 7.07 13.30
C ASP A 76 -1.26 8.46 13.43
N GLU A 77 -0.82 9.43 12.63
CA GLU A 77 -1.42 10.77 12.58
C GLU A 77 -2.90 10.69 12.20
N THR A 78 -3.24 9.92 11.17
CA THR A 78 -4.62 9.80 10.68
C THR A 78 -5.51 9.07 11.69
N CYS A 79 -5.00 8.03 12.34
CA CYS A 79 -5.68 7.33 13.44
C CYS A 79 -5.99 8.29 14.59
N SER A 80 -5.01 9.13 14.98
CA SER A 80 -5.19 10.16 16.00
C SER A 80 -6.27 11.18 15.61
N ARG A 81 -6.35 11.57 14.35
CA ARG A 81 -7.41 12.44 13.82
C ARG A 81 -8.79 11.78 13.89
N VAL A 82 -8.90 10.50 13.49
CA VAL A 82 -10.16 9.72 13.62
C VAL A 82 -10.63 9.71 15.07
N ILE A 83 -9.75 9.39 16.01
CA ILE A 83 -10.06 9.37 17.44
C ILE A 83 -10.54 10.74 17.93
N TYR A 84 -9.86 11.82 17.53
CA TYR A 84 -10.25 13.19 17.87
C TYR A 84 -11.64 13.55 17.31
N MET A 85 -11.92 13.26 16.06
CA MET A 85 -13.22 13.53 15.44
C MET A 85 -14.34 12.77 16.12
N LEU A 86 -14.14 11.48 16.42
CA LEU A 86 -15.13 10.65 17.13
C LEU A 86 -15.41 11.17 18.56
N LYS A 87 -14.38 11.54 19.32
CA LYS A 87 -14.52 12.12 20.67
C LYS A 87 -15.30 13.43 20.67
N ASN A 88 -15.15 14.23 19.60
CA ASN A 88 -15.83 15.51 19.44
C ASN A 88 -17.14 15.40 18.64
N LYS A 89 -17.63 14.20 18.36
CA LYS A 89 -18.88 13.93 17.64
C LYS A 89 -18.92 14.53 16.21
N ARG A 90 -17.77 14.73 15.59
CA ARG A 90 -17.60 15.19 14.20
C ARG A 90 -17.66 13.99 13.26
N TRP A 91 -18.83 13.39 13.13
CA TRP A 91 -19.02 12.08 12.54
C TRP A 91 -18.67 12.03 11.04
N ASP A 92 -19.09 13.03 10.27
CA ASP A 92 -18.85 13.04 8.81
C ASP A 92 -17.37 13.20 8.49
N GLU A 93 -16.67 14.02 9.28
CA GLU A 93 -15.21 14.16 9.17
C GLU A 93 -14.48 12.89 9.63
N ALA A 94 -15.02 12.19 10.64
CA ALA A 94 -14.49 10.90 11.05
C ALA A 94 -14.60 9.86 9.93
N ILE A 95 -15.70 9.81 9.17
CA ILE A 95 -15.87 8.92 8.02
C ILE A 95 -14.81 9.19 6.95
N PHE A 96 -14.56 10.47 6.63
CA PHE A 96 -13.49 10.85 5.68
C PHE A 96 -12.13 10.35 6.14
N HIS A 97 -11.74 10.63 7.39
CA HIS A 97 -10.44 10.20 7.92
C HIS A 97 -10.34 8.68 8.11
N MET A 98 -11.44 7.98 8.43
CA MET A 98 -11.46 6.51 8.46
C MET A 98 -11.16 5.91 7.09
N SER A 99 -11.72 6.52 6.04
CA SER A 99 -11.47 6.07 4.68
C SER A 99 -10.03 6.30 4.24
N THR A 100 -9.48 7.48 4.54
CA THR A 100 -8.06 7.80 4.30
C THR A 100 -7.13 6.87 5.10
N LEU A 101 -7.49 6.56 6.36
CA LEU A 101 -6.75 5.62 7.19
C LEU A 101 -6.70 4.22 6.55
N GLY A 102 -7.87 3.72 6.09
CA GLY A 102 -7.94 2.45 5.38
C GLY A 102 -7.09 2.44 4.11
N HIS A 103 -7.06 3.54 3.37
CA HIS A 103 -6.22 3.68 2.19
C HIS A 103 -4.72 3.51 2.52
N TYR A 104 -4.18 4.28 3.48
CA TYR A 104 -2.76 4.17 3.85
C TYR A 104 -2.40 2.80 4.45
N ILE A 105 -3.32 2.17 5.19
CA ILE A 105 -3.11 0.80 5.68
C ILE A 105 -3.03 -0.16 4.50
N SER A 106 -3.90 -0.03 3.51
CA SER A 106 -3.87 -0.85 2.30
C SER A 106 -2.56 -0.67 1.54
N ASP A 107 -2.08 0.57 1.42
CA ASP A 107 -0.82 0.89 0.74
C ASP A 107 0.38 0.13 1.33
N ILE A 108 0.56 0.16 2.65
CA ILE A 108 1.70 -0.54 3.28
C ILE A 108 1.57 -2.07 3.28
N HIS A 109 0.39 -2.61 2.95
CA HIS A 109 0.22 -4.04 2.65
C HIS A 109 0.66 -4.42 1.24
N VAL A 110 0.79 -3.44 0.34
CA VAL A 110 1.37 -3.65 -0.99
C VAL A 110 2.90 -3.72 -0.87
N PRO A 111 3.54 -4.86 -1.18
CA PRO A 111 4.99 -5.02 -1.02
C PRO A 111 5.82 -4.00 -1.80
N LEU A 112 5.28 -3.45 -2.87
CA LEU A 112 5.93 -2.44 -3.69
C LEU A 112 5.83 -1.01 -3.13
N HIS A 113 5.02 -0.78 -2.10
CA HIS A 113 4.95 0.50 -1.37
C HIS A 113 5.94 0.60 -0.19
N VAL A 114 6.76 -0.42 0.05
CA VAL A 114 7.65 -0.44 1.22
C VAL A 114 9.14 -0.56 0.86
N VAL A 115 9.49 -0.33 -0.42
CA VAL A 115 10.85 -0.50 -0.97
C VAL A 115 11.19 0.57 -1.99
N GLU A 116 12.48 0.94 -2.08
CA GLU A 116 13.00 1.82 -3.14
C GLU A 116 12.70 1.27 -4.55
N ASN A 117 12.80 -0.05 -4.74
CA ASN A 117 12.55 -0.72 -6.02
C ASN A 117 11.06 -0.92 -6.33
N TYR A 118 10.22 0.05 -5.97
CA TYR A 118 8.76 -0.04 -6.02
C TYR A 118 8.20 -0.38 -7.41
N ASN A 119 8.84 0.06 -8.48
CA ASN A 119 8.39 -0.19 -9.86
C ASN A 119 9.30 -1.16 -10.62
N GLY A 120 10.20 -1.87 -9.93
CA GLY A 120 11.14 -2.81 -10.54
C GLY A 120 12.30 -2.16 -11.31
N GLN A 121 12.47 -0.84 -11.20
CA GLN A 121 13.44 -0.03 -11.94
C GLN A 121 14.90 -0.40 -11.64
N LEU A 122 15.18 -1.04 -10.50
CA LEU A 122 16.52 -1.49 -10.14
C LEU A 122 16.82 -2.94 -10.58
N THR A 123 15.78 -3.67 -11.08
CA THR A 123 15.89 -5.11 -11.38
C THR A 123 15.43 -5.49 -12.79
N GLY A 124 15.08 -4.48 -13.63
CA GLY A 124 14.58 -4.70 -14.99
C GLY A 124 13.13 -5.20 -15.03
N ASN A 125 12.38 -4.98 -13.98
CA ASN A 125 10.95 -5.29 -13.86
C ASN A 125 10.07 -4.04 -14.05
N ASP A 126 10.55 -3.04 -14.78
CA ASP A 126 9.87 -1.76 -14.96
C ASP A 126 8.38 -1.90 -15.28
N GLY A 127 7.55 -1.15 -14.56
CA GLY A 127 6.09 -1.17 -14.71
C GLY A 127 5.37 -2.23 -13.86
N ILE A 128 6.11 -3.04 -13.06
CA ILE A 128 5.51 -4.10 -12.24
C ILE A 128 4.49 -3.56 -11.23
N HIS A 129 4.71 -2.38 -10.68
CA HIS A 129 3.82 -1.78 -9.69
C HIS A 129 2.37 -1.75 -10.20
N PHE A 130 2.14 -1.02 -11.28
CA PHE A 130 0.81 -0.92 -11.89
C PHE A 130 0.25 -2.28 -12.35
N ARG A 131 1.12 -3.14 -12.91
CA ARG A 131 0.70 -4.45 -13.44
C ARG A 131 0.28 -5.41 -12.34
N TRP A 132 0.98 -5.42 -11.20
CA TRP A 132 0.66 -6.31 -10.10
C TRP A 132 -0.52 -5.80 -9.25
N GLU A 133 -0.44 -4.54 -8.82
CA GLU A 133 -1.39 -3.96 -7.88
C GLU A 133 -2.76 -3.66 -8.52
N SER A 134 -2.77 -3.15 -9.76
CA SER A 134 -4.01 -2.72 -10.42
C SER A 134 -4.45 -3.73 -11.49
N ARG A 135 -3.68 -3.90 -12.56
CA ARG A 135 -4.12 -4.66 -13.73
C ARG A 135 -4.44 -6.12 -13.42
N MET A 136 -3.53 -6.80 -12.73
CA MET A 136 -3.72 -8.20 -12.36
C MET A 136 -4.85 -8.36 -11.35
N VAL A 137 -4.92 -7.51 -10.33
CA VAL A 137 -5.98 -7.56 -9.31
C VAL A 137 -7.35 -7.31 -9.94
N ASP A 138 -7.49 -6.32 -10.82
CA ASP A 138 -8.75 -6.03 -11.51
C ASP A 138 -9.29 -7.24 -12.29
N GLU A 139 -8.41 -7.97 -12.98
CA GLU A 139 -8.82 -9.18 -13.73
C GLU A 139 -9.24 -10.33 -12.81
N HIS A 140 -8.67 -10.43 -11.60
CA HIS A 140 -8.85 -11.56 -10.69
C HIS A 140 -9.64 -11.23 -9.41
N VAL A 141 -10.13 -9.99 -9.24
CA VAL A 141 -10.83 -9.51 -8.03
C VAL A 141 -11.99 -10.42 -7.58
N LYS A 142 -12.67 -11.07 -8.53
CA LYS A 142 -13.78 -12.01 -8.23
C LYS A 142 -13.32 -13.30 -7.52
N SER A 143 -12.05 -13.63 -7.61
CA SER A 143 -11.44 -14.81 -6.97
C SER A 143 -10.94 -14.51 -5.55
N ILE A 144 -10.78 -13.24 -5.18
CA ILE A 144 -10.26 -12.82 -3.88
C ILE A 144 -11.38 -12.80 -2.86
N ARG A 145 -11.17 -13.42 -1.69
CA ARG A 145 -12.17 -13.57 -0.62
C ARG A 145 -11.55 -13.40 0.75
N PRO A 146 -11.54 -12.17 1.30
CA PRO A 146 -11.12 -11.95 2.68
C PRO A 146 -11.99 -12.74 3.65
N THR A 147 -11.42 -13.55 4.52
CA THR A 147 -12.16 -14.48 5.42
C THR A 147 -11.64 -14.52 6.85
N GLY A 148 -10.55 -13.85 7.16
CA GLY A 148 -9.89 -13.89 8.47
C GLY A 148 -10.63 -13.13 9.58
N PRO A 149 -10.23 -13.32 10.84
CA PRO A 149 -10.73 -12.55 11.97
C PRO A 149 -10.10 -11.16 11.99
N LEU A 150 -10.85 -10.17 12.48
CA LEU A 150 -10.33 -8.81 12.70
C LEU A 150 -9.20 -8.82 13.74
N PRO A 151 -7.98 -8.38 13.42
CA PRO A 151 -6.93 -8.24 14.40
C PRO A 151 -7.24 -7.08 15.37
N LEU A 152 -6.85 -7.24 16.63
CA LEU A 152 -6.91 -6.14 17.59
C LEU A 152 -5.56 -5.44 17.62
N VAL A 153 -5.54 -4.19 17.22
CA VAL A 153 -4.35 -3.34 17.33
C VAL A 153 -4.15 -2.97 18.80
N SER A 154 -2.99 -3.31 19.36
CA SER A 154 -2.59 -2.94 20.71
C SER A 154 -1.19 -2.35 20.70
N GLY A 155 -0.94 -1.36 21.55
CA GLY A 155 0.36 -0.67 21.62
C GLY A 155 0.46 0.50 20.65
N SER A 156 1.67 0.74 20.16
CA SER A 156 1.98 1.84 19.23
C SER A 156 1.43 1.54 17.84
N VAL A 157 0.73 2.51 17.23
CA VAL A 157 0.24 2.40 15.86
C VAL A 157 1.42 2.35 14.87
N VAL A 158 2.50 3.09 15.15
CA VAL A 158 3.71 3.04 14.31
C VAL A 158 4.34 1.65 14.34
N ASP A 159 4.51 1.04 15.53
CA ASP A 159 5.10 -0.30 15.64
C ASP A 159 4.23 -1.36 14.96
N PHE A 160 2.90 -1.25 15.09
CA PHE A 160 1.96 -2.11 14.37
C PHE A 160 2.13 -1.96 12.85
N SER A 161 2.18 -0.73 12.35
CA SER A 161 2.36 -0.43 10.92
C SER A 161 3.74 -0.89 10.43
N MET A 162 4.80 -0.76 11.24
CA MET A 162 6.13 -1.26 10.88
C MET A 162 6.18 -2.80 10.82
N ASN A 163 5.35 -3.52 11.59
CA ASN A 163 5.23 -4.97 11.41
C ASN A 163 4.62 -5.31 10.04
N ILE A 164 3.60 -4.58 9.60
CA ILE A 164 3.04 -4.74 8.25
C ILE A 164 4.11 -4.45 7.18
N VAL A 165 4.89 -3.38 7.35
CA VAL A 165 6.01 -3.05 6.44
C VAL A 165 7.02 -4.21 6.36
N ARG A 166 7.42 -4.81 7.49
CA ARG A 166 8.34 -5.96 7.51
C ARG A 166 7.77 -7.18 6.78
N GLU A 167 6.50 -7.49 7.01
CA GLU A 167 5.79 -8.58 6.33
C GLU A 167 5.68 -8.35 4.83
N SER A 168 5.37 -7.12 4.41
CA SER A 168 5.29 -6.73 3.00
C SER A 168 6.67 -6.78 2.33
N TYR A 169 7.69 -6.27 2.99
CA TYR A 169 9.07 -6.21 2.47
C TYR A 169 9.62 -7.59 2.08
N VAL A 170 9.46 -8.60 2.93
CA VAL A 170 10.01 -9.94 2.66
C VAL A 170 9.34 -10.64 1.49
N THR A 171 8.17 -10.19 1.05
CA THR A 171 7.42 -10.78 -0.07
C THR A 171 7.70 -10.10 -1.42
N MET A 172 8.32 -8.91 -1.43
CA MET A 172 8.61 -8.16 -2.66
C MET A 172 9.38 -9.00 -3.70
N GLN A 173 10.38 -9.77 -3.27
CA GLN A 173 11.19 -10.59 -4.17
C GLN A 173 10.36 -11.65 -4.91
N GLN A 174 9.29 -12.16 -4.30
CA GLN A 174 8.37 -13.09 -4.95
C GLN A 174 7.68 -12.44 -6.15
N ILE A 175 7.25 -11.18 -6.01
CA ILE A 175 6.61 -10.41 -7.09
C ILE A 175 7.58 -10.19 -8.25
N LEU A 176 8.80 -9.74 -7.97
CA LEU A 176 9.83 -9.51 -9.00
C LEU A 176 10.21 -10.80 -9.75
N ASN A 177 10.32 -11.92 -9.02
CA ASN A 177 10.59 -13.22 -9.62
C ASN A 177 9.42 -13.70 -10.51
N ALA A 178 8.18 -13.48 -10.08
CA ALA A 178 6.98 -13.83 -10.85
C ALA A 178 6.90 -12.98 -12.14
N ASP A 179 7.13 -11.67 -12.03
CA ASP A 179 7.20 -10.78 -13.19
C ASP A 179 8.29 -11.22 -14.19
N THR A 180 9.51 -11.49 -13.69
CA THR A 180 10.61 -11.98 -14.54
C THR A 180 10.24 -13.24 -15.31
N LYS A 181 9.47 -14.16 -14.71
CA LYS A 181 9.00 -15.37 -15.39
C LYS A 181 7.86 -15.05 -16.36
N ALA A 182 6.90 -14.23 -15.97
CA ALA A 182 5.77 -13.86 -16.83
C ALA A 182 6.22 -13.10 -18.08
N ARG A 183 7.23 -12.22 -17.98
CA ARG A 183 7.84 -11.50 -19.11
C ARG A 183 8.39 -12.42 -20.19
N LYS A 184 8.79 -13.64 -19.88
CA LYS A 184 9.27 -14.62 -20.88
C LYS A 184 8.19 -15.07 -21.88
N LEU A 185 6.93 -14.81 -21.59
CA LEU A 185 5.80 -15.05 -22.51
C LEU A 185 5.69 -13.96 -23.59
N LEU A 186 6.41 -12.86 -23.45
CA LEU A 186 6.33 -11.67 -24.29
C LEU A 186 7.59 -11.53 -25.13
N SER A 187 7.44 -10.96 -26.33
CA SER A 187 8.57 -10.49 -27.14
C SER A 187 9.29 -9.31 -26.48
N SER A 188 10.53 -9.05 -26.87
CA SER A 188 11.31 -7.92 -26.32
C SER A 188 10.63 -6.56 -26.50
N SER A 189 9.91 -6.36 -27.62
CA SER A 189 9.16 -5.13 -27.88
C SER A 189 7.92 -4.99 -27.01
N GLU A 190 7.25 -6.09 -26.67
CA GLU A 190 6.10 -6.09 -25.75
C GLU A 190 6.55 -5.85 -24.32
N GLN A 191 7.68 -6.44 -23.89
CA GLN A 191 8.23 -6.21 -22.55
C GLN A 191 8.53 -4.73 -22.27
N GLN A 192 9.03 -3.99 -23.27
CA GLN A 192 9.31 -2.55 -23.13
C GLN A 192 8.03 -1.72 -22.94
N GLN A 193 6.89 -2.19 -23.44
CA GLN A 193 5.61 -1.50 -23.30
C GLN A 193 4.99 -1.67 -21.91
N LEU A 194 5.41 -2.68 -21.13
CA LEU A 194 4.90 -2.89 -19.77
C LEU A 194 5.14 -1.73 -18.81
N ASN A 195 6.05 -0.82 -19.15
CA ASN A 195 6.31 0.39 -18.35
C ASN A 195 5.21 1.46 -18.51
N SER A 196 4.31 1.33 -19.48
CA SER A 196 3.18 2.25 -19.65
C SER A 196 2.02 1.89 -18.70
N TYR A 197 1.15 2.87 -18.44
CA TYR A 197 -0.13 2.68 -17.72
C TYR A 197 -1.28 2.29 -18.66
N ASP A 198 -1.00 1.99 -19.92
CA ASP A 198 -2.01 1.60 -20.88
C ASP A 198 -2.45 0.14 -20.69
N ILE A 199 -3.68 -0.15 -21.10
CA ILE A 199 -4.18 -1.52 -21.26
C ILE A 199 -3.60 -2.07 -22.56
N LEU A 200 -2.76 -3.11 -22.45
CA LEU A 200 -2.06 -3.66 -23.60
C LEU A 200 -2.77 -4.92 -24.12
N PRO A 201 -3.01 -5.02 -25.44
CA PRO A 201 -3.79 -6.13 -25.99
C PRO A 201 -3.14 -7.52 -25.83
N PHE A 202 -1.84 -7.56 -25.53
CA PHE A 202 -1.06 -8.79 -25.34
C PHE A 202 -0.84 -9.16 -23.86
N GLU A 203 -1.30 -8.34 -22.90
CA GLU A 203 -0.95 -8.53 -21.47
C GLU A 203 -1.70 -9.68 -20.78
N GLY A 204 -2.81 -10.17 -21.33
CA GLY A 204 -3.62 -11.21 -20.68
C GLY A 204 -2.85 -12.45 -20.23
N PRO A 205 -2.08 -13.14 -21.11
CA PRO A 205 -1.27 -14.29 -20.71
C PRO A 205 -0.18 -13.95 -19.68
N TYR A 206 0.39 -12.75 -19.76
CA TYR A 206 1.35 -12.23 -18.79
C TYR A 206 0.70 -12.02 -17.41
N LEU A 207 -0.45 -11.33 -17.36
CA LEU A 207 -1.19 -11.09 -16.11
C LEU A 207 -1.66 -12.40 -15.47
N GLN A 208 -2.14 -13.35 -16.28
CA GLN A 208 -2.51 -14.69 -15.80
C GLN A 208 -1.31 -15.40 -15.18
N SER A 209 -0.16 -15.39 -15.84
CA SER A 209 1.07 -16.01 -15.32
C SER A 209 1.58 -15.32 -14.04
N LEU A 210 1.43 -14.00 -13.94
CA LEU A 210 1.77 -13.23 -12.75
C LEU A 210 0.86 -13.62 -11.58
N TYR A 211 -0.45 -13.71 -11.83
CA TYR A 211 -1.44 -14.14 -10.85
C TYR A 211 -1.18 -15.57 -10.36
N ASP A 212 -1.00 -16.54 -11.27
CA ASP A 212 -0.78 -17.96 -10.92
C ASP A 212 0.42 -18.14 -9.97
N GLN A 213 1.41 -17.25 -10.03
CA GLN A 213 2.60 -17.30 -9.18
C GLN A 213 2.48 -16.49 -7.89
N THR A 214 1.51 -15.59 -7.79
CA THR A 214 1.35 -14.67 -6.65
C THR A 214 -0.05 -14.70 -6.03
N ALA A 215 -0.94 -15.61 -6.45
CA ALA A 215 -2.34 -15.66 -6.01
C ALA A 215 -2.47 -15.74 -4.47
N ASP A 216 -1.69 -16.63 -3.83
CA ASP A 216 -1.70 -16.77 -2.37
C ASP A 216 -1.21 -15.49 -1.69
N LEU A 217 -0.19 -14.83 -2.24
CA LEU A 217 0.32 -13.57 -1.73
C LEU A 217 -0.73 -12.45 -1.87
N VAL A 218 -1.38 -12.35 -3.04
CA VAL A 218 -2.44 -11.35 -3.28
C VAL A 218 -3.60 -11.57 -2.30
N GLN A 219 -4.04 -12.83 -2.14
CA GLN A 219 -5.11 -13.18 -1.20
C GLN A 219 -4.73 -12.77 0.23
N ASP A 220 -3.53 -13.11 0.68
CA ASP A 220 -3.02 -12.80 2.01
C ASP A 220 -2.92 -11.28 2.25
N ARG A 221 -2.30 -10.55 1.32
CA ARG A 221 -2.13 -9.10 1.49
C ARG A 221 -3.46 -8.33 1.46
N ILE A 222 -4.40 -8.70 0.59
CA ILE A 222 -5.73 -8.08 0.57
C ILE A 222 -6.53 -8.48 1.81
N GLU A 223 -6.46 -9.73 2.26
CA GLU A 223 -7.14 -10.19 3.47
C GLU A 223 -6.66 -9.39 4.68
N MET A 224 -5.35 -9.26 4.87
CA MET A 224 -4.77 -8.50 5.98
C MET A 224 -5.06 -6.99 5.90
N ALA A 225 -5.18 -6.42 4.70
CA ALA A 225 -5.48 -5.00 4.50
C ALA A 225 -6.95 -4.64 4.83
N VAL A 226 -7.91 -5.57 4.67
CA VAL A 226 -9.33 -5.32 4.89
C VAL A 226 -9.85 -5.81 6.24
N LEU A 227 -9.05 -6.58 6.98
CA LEU A 227 -9.34 -7.05 8.33
C LEU A 227 -8.72 -6.14 9.39
#